data_7dfc4dd5b664648de7a51f2e098543dc
#
_entry.id   7dfc4dd5b664648de7a51f2e098543dc
#
_cell.length_a   1.000
_cell.length_b   1.000
_cell.length_c   1.000
_cell.angle_alpha   90.00
_cell.angle_beta   90.00
_cell.angle_gamma   90.00
#
_symmetry.space_group_name_H-M   'P 1'
#
loop_
_entity.id
_entity.type
_entity.pdbx_description
1 polymer ?
#
loop_
_entity_poly.entity_id
_entity_poly.type
_entity_poly.pdbx_seq_one_letter_code
_entity_poly.pdbx_strand_id
1 'polypeptide(L)'
;EIREANDTSNAGLPRTAFKMSTGSGKTVFMAMLIAWHTLNKRANPQDARFSDTFLIVTPGITIRDRLRVLWPNAPENYYNQRAIVPPQYQDQLGQAKILITNYHKFLLHEKVAASKITKSILADGQPSPLTETPDQMVRRVCRELSTKKNIIVLNDEAHHCYRRKPDGEDETLTGDDRVEAKSREEEARIWISGIEAVKAKIGVKAIYDLSATPFFLRGSGYPEGTLFPWVVSDFSLIDAIEAGIVKVPRVPVADNSMTGDQPTYRDLWLRIREDLPKKGRKTDEAGGEPKLPVELQGALLSLYGNYEKYYRLWEQNAE
;
A
#
# COMPACT_ATOMS: atom_id res chain seq x y z
N GLU A 1 21.00 -17.48 3.04
CA GLU A 1 21.04 -16.07 2.56
C GLU A 1 19.73 -15.32 2.81
N ILE A 2 18.58 -15.58 2.10
CA ILE A 2 17.33 -14.81 2.25
C ILE A 2 16.79 -14.85 3.69
N ARG A 3 16.79 -15.99 4.35
CA ARG A 3 16.38 -16.10 5.75
C ARG A 3 17.26 -15.26 6.67
N GLU A 4 18.54 -15.35 6.51
CA GLU A 4 19.52 -14.59 7.28
C GLU A 4 19.37 -13.10 7.05
N ALA A 5 19.20 -12.67 5.80
CA ALA A 5 18.92 -11.28 5.43
C ALA A 5 17.59 -10.79 6.04
N ASN A 6 16.55 -11.63 6.05
CA ASN A 6 15.30 -11.32 6.71
C ASN A 6 15.48 -11.20 8.23
N ASP A 7 16.20 -12.13 8.87
CA ASP A 7 16.39 -12.13 10.32
C ASP A 7 17.19 -10.91 10.78
N THR A 8 18.14 -10.45 9.96
CA THR A 8 18.92 -9.23 10.21
C THR A 8 18.07 -7.97 10.07
N SER A 9 17.27 -7.87 9.00
CA SER A 9 16.51 -6.64 8.70
C SER A 9 15.15 -6.57 9.42
N ASN A 10 14.56 -7.71 9.73
CA ASN A 10 13.20 -7.83 10.26
C ASN A 10 13.12 -8.65 11.55
N ALA A 11 14.10 -8.53 12.43
CA ALA A 11 14.24 -9.36 13.64
C ALA A 11 12.90 -9.90 14.19
N GLY A 12 12.74 -11.21 14.11
CA GLY A 12 11.53 -11.90 14.60
C GLY A 12 10.29 -11.84 13.68
N LEU A 13 10.28 -11.15 12.54
CA LEU A 13 9.16 -11.16 11.59
C LEU A 13 9.49 -12.06 10.39
N PRO A 14 8.72 -13.14 10.11
CA PRO A 14 8.98 -14.04 8.98
C PRO A 14 8.45 -13.41 7.67
N ARG A 15 9.21 -12.49 7.08
CA ARG A 15 8.85 -11.75 5.88
C ARG A 15 9.43 -12.40 4.62
N THR A 16 8.66 -12.34 3.54
CA THR A 16 9.06 -12.73 2.19
C THR A 16 8.47 -11.72 1.22
N ALA A 17 9.31 -11.05 0.44
CA ALA A 17 8.87 -10.01 -0.47
C ALA A 17 8.87 -10.50 -1.92
N PHE A 18 7.86 -10.05 -2.67
CA PHE A 18 7.67 -10.30 -4.09
C PHE A 18 7.67 -8.97 -4.83
N LYS A 19 8.69 -8.78 -5.67
CA LYS A 19 8.70 -7.66 -6.61
C LYS A 19 7.86 -8.04 -7.80
N MET A 20 6.74 -7.36 -7.94
CA MET A 20 5.72 -7.60 -8.96
C MET A 20 5.29 -6.27 -9.56
N SER A 21 5.59 -6.04 -10.81
CA SER A 21 5.22 -4.84 -11.55
C SER A 21 3.74 -4.50 -11.42
N THR A 22 3.40 -3.22 -11.56
CA THR A 22 1.99 -2.79 -11.66
C THR A 22 1.33 -3.49 -12.86
N GLY A 23 0.11 -3.99 -12.66
CA GLY A 23 -0.62 -4.75 -13.70
C GLY A 23 -0.25 -6.23 -13.82
N SER A 24 0.82 -6.70 -13.17
CA SER A 24 1.26 -8.11 -13.25
C SER A 24 0.41 -9.11 -12.45
N GLY A 25 -0.66 -8.65 -11.78
CA GLY A 25 -1.58 -9.55 -11.08
C GLY A 25 -1.32 -9.71 -9.58
N LYS A 26 -0.73 -8.74 -8.87
CA LYS A 26 -0.53 -8.79 -7.41
C LYS A 26 -1.77 -9.30 -6.64
N THR A 27 -2.96 -8.77 -6.97
CA THR A 27 -4.21 -9.19 -6.30
C THR A 27 -4.60 -10.65 -6.62
N VAL A 28 -4.33 -11.11 -7.83
CA VAL A 28 -4.55 -12.52 -8.21
C VAL A 28 -3.59 -13.42 -7.43
N PHE A 29 -2.34 -13.01 -7.29
CA PHE A 29 -1.35 -13.72 -6.50
C PHE A 29 -1.74 -13.80 -5.01
N MET A 30 -2.28 -12.71 -4.44
CA MET A 30 -2.86 -12.74 -3.08
C MET A 30 -3.98 -13.78 -2.99
N ALA A 31 -4.88 -13.84 -3.99
CA ALA A 31 -5.95 -14.83 -4.01
C ALA A 31 -5.41 -16.26 -4.07
N MET A 32 -4.36 -16.50 -4.86
CA MET A 32 -3.67 -17.80 -4.92
C MET A 32 -3.07 -18.20 -3.57
N LEU A 33 -2.39 -17.27 -2.88
CA LEU A 33 -1.82 -17.51 -1.54
C LEU A 33 -2.92 -17.83 -0.52
N ILE A 34 -4.02 -17.09 -0.53
CA ILE A 34 -5.16 -17.32 0.36
C ILE A 34 -5.76 -18.71 0.10
N ALA A 35 -6.00 -19.05 -1.16
CA ALA A 35 -6.53 -20.35 -1.54
C ALA A 35 -5.57 -21.48 -1.11
N TRP A 36 -4.30 -21.35 -1.44
CA TRP A 36 -3.27 -22.35 -1.12
C TRP A 36 -3.18 -22.61 0.39
N HIS A 37 -3.08 -21.56 1.18
CA HIS A 37 -3.02 -21.70 2.63
C HIS A 37 -4.30 -22.27 3.23
N THR A 38 -5.47 -21.79 2.78
CA THR A 38 -6.76 -22.24 3.33
C THR A 38 -7.02 -23.70 3.01
N LEU A 39 -6.87 -24.10 1.74
CA LEU A 39 -7.17 -25.48 1.31
C LEU A 39 -6.20 -26.49 1.96
N ASN A 40 -4.91 -26.17 2.06
CA ASN A 40 -3.95 -27.01 2.75
C ASN A 40 -4.25 -27.11 4.25
N LYS A 41 -4.66 -26.00 4.89
CA LYS A 41 -5.07 -26.01 6.31
C LYS A 41 -6.30 -26.85 6.55
N ARG A 42 -7.25 -26.87 5.60
CA ARG A 42 -8.46 -27.70 5.67
C ARG A 42 -8.15 -29.18 5.45
N ALA A 43 -7.27 -29.49 4.50
CA ALA A 43 -6.84 -30.85 4.24
C ALA A 43 -6.01 -31.43 5.41
N ASN A 44 -5.20 -30.59 6.07
CA ASN A 44 -4.27 -30.96 7.12
C ASN A 44 -4.38 -30.00 8.32
N PRO A 45 -5.42 -30.13 9.17
CA PRO A 45 -5.69 -29.18 10.25
C PRO A 45 -4.56 -29.03 11.27
N GLN A 46 -3.75 -30.06 11.47
CA GLN A 46 -2.63 -30.05 12.42
C GLN A 46 -1.34 -29.47 11.80
N ASP A 47 -1.29 -29.25 10.49
CA ASP A 47 -0.10 -28.71 9.87
C ASP A 47 0.08 -27.23 10.23
N ALA A 48 1.13 -26.96 10.99
CA ALA A 48 1.46 -25.63 11.48
C ALA A 48 2.01 -24.69 10.37
N ARG A 49 2.30 -25.20 9.16
CA ARG A 49 2.77 -24.38 8.04
C ARG A 49 1.67 -23.52 7.45
N PHE A 50 0.41 -23.94 7.56
CA PHE A 50 -0.74 -23.31 6.91
C PHE A 50 -1.66 -22.58 7.89
N SER A 51 -2.40 -21.62 7.39
CA SER A 51 -3.44 -20.88 8.11
C SER A 51 -4.64 -20.63 7.21
N ASP A 52 -5.83 -20.55 7.81
CA ASP A 52 -7.08 -20.15 7.15
C ASP A 52 -7.49 -18.71 7.53
N THR A 53 -6.54 -17.96 8.09
CA THR A 53 -6.82 -16.63 8.66
C THR A 53 -5.80 -15.63 8.16
N PHE A 54 -6.30 -14.52 7.59
CA PHE A 54 -5.49 -13.54 6.87
C PHE A 54 -5.77 -12.12 7.35
N LEU A 55 -4.70 -11.35 7.51
CA LEU A 55 -4.72 -9.92 7.70
C LEU A 55 -4.08 -9.28 6.47
N ILE A 56 -4.86 -8.50 5.71
CA ILE A 56 -4.37 -7.77 4.55
C ILE A 56 -4.25 -6.30 4.95
N VAL A 57 -3.06 -5.74 4.79
CA VAL A 57 -2.77 -4.35 5.13
C VAL A 57 -2.44 -3.56 3.89
N THR A 58 -3.07 -2.40 3.72
CA THR A 58 -2.93 -1.52 2.56
C THR A 58 -2.55 -0.10 2.97
N PRO A 59 -1.95 0.71 2.08
CA PRO A 59 -1.65 2.11 2.39
C PRO A 59 -2.89 2.99 2.47
N GLY A 60 -3.96 2.70 1.72
CA GLY A 60 -5.12 3.59 1.62
C GLY A 60 -6.48 2.89 1.66
N ILE A 61 -7.53 3.68 1.90
CA ILE A 61 -8.92 3.20 1.99
C ILE A 61 -9.44 2.74 0.61
N THR A 62 -9.14 3.47 -0.44
CA THR A 62 -9.56 3.14 -1.81
C THR A 62 -9.02 1.78 -2.26
N ILE A 63 -7.76 1.49 -1.92
CA ILE A 63 -7.13 0.19 -2.24
C ILE A 63 -7.84 -0.91 -1.45
N ARG A 64 -8.14 -0.69 -0.17
CA ARG A 64 -8.90 -1.63 0.66
C ARG A 64 -10.21 -2.05 0.00
N ASP A 65 -10.96 -1.10 -0.53
CA ASP A 65 -12.27 -1.38 -1.14
C ASP A 65 -12.13 -2.18 -2.45
N ARG A 66 -11.07 -1.96 -3.22
CA ARG A 66 -10.75 -2.76 -4.41
C ARG A 66 -10.37 -4.20 -4.09
N LEU A 67 -9.79 -4.45 -2.91
CA LEU A 67 -9.40 -5.80 -2.47
C LEU A 67 -10.57 -6.68 -1.98
N ARG A 68 -11.81 -6.18 -1.99
CA ARG A 68 -13.01 -6.97 -1.66
C ARG A 68 -13.17 -8.21 -2.53
N VAL A 69 -12.62 -8.21 -3.73
CA VAL A 69 -12.55 -9.38 -4.62
C VAL A 69 -11.80 -10.58 -4.02
N LEU A 70 -11.07 -10.38 -2.93
CA LEU A 70 -10.38 -11.43 -2.17
C LEU A 70 -11.29 -12.14 -1.14
N TRP A 71 -12.49 -11.64 -0.86
CA TRP A 71 -13.44 -12.35 -0.02
C TRP A 71 -14.10 -13.48 -0.82
N PRO A 72 -13.97 -14.75 -0.41
CA PRO A 72 -14.53 -15.88 -1.15
C PRO A 72 -16.05 -15.79 -1.37
N ASN A 73 -16.75 -15.18 -0.41
CA ASN A 73 -18.21 -15.04 -0.46
C ASN A 73 -18.69 -13.77 -1.19
N ALA A 74 -17.77 -12.96 -1.72
CA ALA A 74 -18.15 -11.79 -2.52
C ALA A 74 -18.67 -12.24 -3.90
N PRO A 75 -19.71 -11.59 -4.45
CA PRO A 75 -20.23 -11.94 -5.79
C PRO A 75 -19.16 -11.88 -6.88
N GLU A 76 -18.27 -10.90 -6.78
CA GLU A 76 -17.20 -10.63 -7.75
C GLU A 76 -15.84 -11.15 -7.28
N ASN A 77 -15.82 -12.27 -6.55
CA ASN A 77 -14.56 -12.82 -6.07
C ASN A 77 -13.66 -13.36 -7.19
N TYR A 78 -12.37 -13.19 -7.02
CA TYR A 78 -11.38 -13.62 -8.02
C TYR A 78 -11.23 -15.14 -8.11
N TYR A 79 -11.61 -15.88 -7.07
CA TYR A 79 -11.50 -17.34 -7.08
C TYR A 79 -12.36 -17.96 -8.16
N ASN A 80 -13.57 -17.41 -8.36
CA ASN A 80 -14.49 -17.83 -9.43
C ASN A 80 -14.18 -17.13 -10.75
N GLN A 81 -14.03 -15.80 -10.75
CA GLN A 81 -13.81 -15.03 -11.98
C GLN A 81 -12.52 -15.42 -12.73
N ARG A 82 -11.50 -15.84 -12.00
CA ARG A 82 -10.19 -16.24 -12.56
C ARG A 82 -9.95 -17.75 -12.53
N ALA A 83 -10.96 -18.54 -12.19
CA ALA A 83 -10.88 -19.99 -12.07
C ALA A 83 -9.68 -20.47 -11.22
N ILE A 84 -9.39 -19.73 -10.11
CA ILE A 84 -8.24 -20.02 -9.23
C ILE A 84 -8.49 -21.30 -8.44
N VAL A 85 -9.74 -21.53 -8.04
CA VAL A 85 -10.14 -22.67 -7.22
C VAL A 85 -11.24 -23.45 -7.91
N PRO A 86 -11.07 -24.78 -8.13
CA PRO A 86 -12.11 -25.63 -8.68
C PRO A 86 -13.39 -25.60 -7.83
N PRO A 87 -14.59 -25.76 -8.46
CA PRO A 87 -15.88 -25.63 -7.78
C PRO A 87 -16.03 -26.51 -6.53
N GLN A 88 -15.47 -27.72 -6.53
CA GLN A 88 -15.56 -28.67 -5.40
C GLN A 88 -14.85 -28.19 -4.13
N TYR A 89 -13.98 -27.18 -4.20
CA TYR A 89 -13.24 -26.65 -3.06
C TYR A 89 -13.76 -25.27 -2.60
N GLN A 90 -14.78 -24.72 -3.25
CA GLN A 90 -15.30 -23.37 -2.94
C GLN A 90 -15.84 -23.29 -1.50
N ASP A 91 -16.57 -24.30 -1.02
CA ASP A 91 -17.09 -24.36 0.34
C ASP A 91 -15.98 -24.36 1.39
N GLN A 92 -14.87 -25.05 1.11
CA GLN A 92 -13.71 -25.08 1.99
C GLN A 92 -13.01 -23.71 2.01
N LEU A 93 -12.87 -23.07 0.86
CA LEU A 93 -12.30 -21.74 0.73
C LEU A 93 -13.18 -20.69 1.43
N GLY A 94 -14.51 -20.81 1.34
CA GLY A 94 -15.48 -19.91 1.98
C GLY A 94 -15.33 -19.81 3.51
N GLN A 95 -14.59 -20.74 4.12
CA GLN A 95 -14.29 -20.71 5.55
C GLN A 95 -13.07 -19.87 5.92
N ALA A 96 -12.34 -19.34 4.94
CA ALA A 96 -11.22 -18.42 5.17
C ALA A 96 -11.70 -17.15 5.90
N LYS A 97 -10.97 -16.74 6.92
CA LYS A 97 -11.19 -15.47 7.62
C LYS A 97 -10.24 -14.43 7.11
N ILE A 98 -10.76 -13.40 6.45
CA ILE A 98 -9.97 -12.37 5.80
C ILE A 98 -10.38 -11.01 6.34
N LEU A 99 -9.45 -10.35 7.01
CA LEU A 99 -9.59 -8.96 7.45
C LEU A 99 -8.73 -8.06 6.54
N ILE A 100 -9.36 -7.09 5.89
CA ILE A 100 -8.69 -6.09 5.07
C ILE A 100 -8.72 -4.75 5.80
N THR A 101 -7.56 -4.17 6.05
CA THR A 101 -7.42 -2.90 6.77
C THR A 101 -6.36 -2.00 6.12
N ASN A 102 -6.31 -0.74 6.52
CA ASN A 102 -5.19 0.13 6.20
C ASN A 102 -4.27 0.30 7.43
N TYR A 103 -3.00 0.64 7.19
CA TYR A 103 -2.00 0.77 8.26
C TYR A 103 -2.35 1.87 9.27
N HIS A 104 -3.08 2.92 8.88
CA HIS A 104 -3.50 3.99 9.79
C HIS A 104 -4.34 3.47 10.97
N LYS A 105 -5.00 2.32 10.81
CA LYS A 105 -5.76 1.68 11.90
C LYS A 105 -4.85 1.22 13.04
N PHE A 106 -3.55 1.05 12.79
CA PHE A 106 -2.57 0.71 13.83
C PHE A 106 -2.12 1.92 14.66
N LEU A 107 -2.50 3.14 14.27
CA LEU A 107 -2.23 4.31 15.09
C LEU A 107 -2.92 4.17 16.45
N LEU A 108 -2.17 4.38 17.52
CA LEU A 108 -2.67 4.33 18.88
C LEU A 108 -3.56 5.53 19.16
N HIS A 109 -4.78 5.29 19.64
CA HIS A 109 -5.73 6.34 19.95
C HIS A 109 -5.49 6.93 21.35
N GLU A 110 -5.72 8.21 21.50
CA GLU A 110 -5.80 8.85 22.81
C GLU A 110 -7.15 8.54 23.46
N LYS A 111 -7.14 8.03 24.70
CA LYS A 111 -8.36 7.65 25.44
C LYS A 111 -9.09 8.86 26.02
N VAL A 112 -8.36 9.93 26.30
CA VAL A 112 -8.88 11.17 26.90
C VAL A 112 -8.20 12.35 26.23
N ALA A 113 -9.00 13.36 25.86
CA ALA A 113 -8.49 14.65 25.42
C ALA A 113 -7.93 15.42 26.64
N ALA A 114 -6.69 15.16 27.01
CA ALA A 114 -6.02 15.87 28.08
C ALA A 114 -5.18 17.03 27.52
N SER A 115 -5.02 18.11 28.32
CA SER A 115 -4.17 19.22 27.94
C SER A 115 -2.71 18.78 27.78
N LYS A 116 -1.91 19.52 26.99
CA LYS A 116 -0.47 19.22 26.81
C LYS A 116 0.27 19.18 28.17
N ILE A 117 -0.13 20.03 29.12
CA ILE A 117 0.46 20.11 30.46
C ILE A 117 0.14 18.82 31.25
N THR A 118 -1.10 18.36 31.23
CA THR A 118 -1.51 17.12 31.92
C THR A 118 -0.76 15.91 31.32
N LYS A 119 -0.57 15.87 30.00
CA LYS A 119 0.22 14.83 29.35
C LYS A 119 1.69 14.83 29.76
N SER A 120 2.29 16.02 29.89
CA SER A 120 3.68 16.18 30.31
C SER A 120 3.89 15.73 31.77
N ILE A 121 2.96 16.03 32.67
CA ILE A 121 3.03 15.65 34.09
C ILE A 121 2.86 14.13 34.28
N LEU A 122 2.01 13.49 33.45
CA LEU A 122 1.72 12.05 33.56
C LEU A 122 2.70 11.15 32.77
N ALA A 123 3.55 11.76 31.94
CA ALA A 123 4.42 10.99 31.01
C ALA A 123 5.84 10.76 31.56
N ASP A 124 6.12 10.88 32.82
CA ASP A 124 7.45 10.72 33.46
C ASP A 124 8.30 9.58 32.87
N GLY A 125 8.66 9.71 31.58
CA GLY A 125 9.41 8.72 30.79
C GLY A 125 8.68 7.41 30.44
N GLN A 126 7.41 7.24 30.84
CA GLN A 126 6.58 6.06 30.56
C GLN A 126 5.50 6.37 29.51
N PRO A 127 5.00 5.37 28.76
CA PRO A 127 3.86 5.55 27.85
C PRO A 127 2.69 6.17 28.63
N SER A 128 2.15 7.28 28.12
CA SER A 128 1.05 7.99 28.76
C SER A 128 -0.11 7.03 29.07
N PRO A 129 -0.60 6.95 30.30
CA PRO A 129 -1.76 6.11 30.66
C PRO A 129 -3.03 6.51 29.90
N LEU A 130 -3.02 7.66 29.25
CA LEU A 130 -4.09 8.20 28.43
C LEU A 130 -4.06 7.72 26.98
N THR A 131 -3.02 6.99 26.57
CA THR A 131 -2.90 6.43 25.22
C THR A 131 -3.28 4.95 25.22
N GLU A 132 -3.86 4.49 24.11
CA GLU A 132 -4.16 3.09 23.85
C GLU A 132 -2.87 2.26 23.89
N THR A 133 -2.89 1.10 24.51
CA THR A 133 -1.75 0.17 24.47
C THR A 133 -1.75 -0.60 23.13
N PRO A 134 -0.59 -1.13 22.66
CA PRO A 134 -0.54 -1.99 21.47
C PRO A 134 -1.53 -3.16 21.53
N ASP A 135 -1.71 -3.74 22.70
CA ASP A 135 -2.66 -4.81 22.98
C ASP A 135 -4.12 -4.40 22.74
N GLN A 136 -4.49 -3.19 23.15
CA GLN A 136 -5.83 -2.62 22.96
C GLN A 136 -6.03 -2.28 21.48
N MET A 137 -5.02 -1.73 20.83
CA MET A 137 -5.04 -1.47 19.39
C MET A 137 -5.31 -2.76 18.60
N VAL A 138 -4.58 -3.84 18.88
CA VAL A 138 -4.81 -5.12 18.20
C VAL A 138 -6.22 -5.65 18.46
N ARG A 139 -6.75 -5.53 19.70
CA ARG A 139 -8.16 -5.92 19.98
C ARG A 139 -9.16 -5.10 19.17
N ARG A 140 -8.90 -3.82 18.97
CA ARG A 140 -9.75 -2.92 18.18
C ARG A 140 -9.67 -3.25 16.69
N VAL A 141 -8.46 -3.35 16.14
CA VAL A 141 -8.24 -3.54 14.69
C VAL A 141 -8.56 -4.97 14.27
N CYS A 142 -8.08 -5.95 15.01
CA CYS A 142 -8.18 -7.36 14.69
C CYS A 142 -9.34 -8.08 15.45
N ARG A 143 -10.39 -7.35 15.78
CA ARG A 143 -11.52 -7.91 16.56
C ARG A 143 -12.08 -9.19 15.96
N GLU A 144 -12.23 -9.24 14.65
CA GLU A 144 -12.78 -10.40 13.91
C GLU A 144 -11.81 -11.60 13.90
N LEU A 145 -10.52 -11.36 14.14
CA LEU A 145 -9.48 -12.39 14.18
C LEU A 145 -9.09 -12.80 15.61
N SER A 146 -9.70 -12.21 16.65
CA SER A 146 -9.23 -12.30 18.04
C SER A 146 -9.18 -13.71 18.62
N THR A 147 -9.96 -14.66 18.07
CA THR A 147 -9.99 -16.07 18.49
C THR A 147 -8.99 -16.95 17.72
N LYS A 148 -8.32 -16.39 16.72
CA LYS A 148 -7.38 -17.11 15.86
C LYS A 148 -5.94 -16.88 16.30
N LYS A 149 -5.06 -17.80 15.92
CA LYS A 149 -3.62 -17.70 16.18
C LYS A 149 -2.83 -18.05 14.93
N ASN A 150 -1.61 -17.53 14.86
CA ASN A 150 -0.68 -17.83 13.76
C ASN A 150 -1.26 -17.48 12.38
N ILE A 151 -1.70 -16.24 12.24
CA ILE A 151 -2.30 -15.73 10.99
C ILE A 151 -1.25 -15.48 9.92
N ILE A 152 -1.70 -15.36 8.68
CA ILE A 152 -0.90 -14.87 7.55
C ILE A 152 -1.16 -13.37 7.39
N VAL A 153 -0.09 -12.61 7.19
CA VAL A 153 -0.19 -11.18 6.83
C VAL A 153 0.18 -11.00 5.36
N LEU A 154 -0.63 -10.24 4.64
CA LEU A 154 -0.36 -9.81 3.26
C LEU A 154 -0.25 -8.29 3.26
N ASN A 155 0.92 -7.75 2.93
CA ASN A 155 1.12 -6.32 2.79
C ASN A 155 1.05 -5.94 1.31
N ASP A 156 0.07 -5.11 0.96
CA ASP A 156 0.00 -4.50 -0.37
C ASP A 156 0.77 -3.17 -0.36
N GLU A 157 1.51 -2.90 -1.43
CA GLU A 157 2.46 -1.78 -1.53
C GLU A 157 3.46 -1.74 -0.35
N ALA A 158 4.06 -2.90 -0.08
CA ALA A 158 4.88 -3.16 1.10
C ALA A 158 6.15 -2.30 1.21
N HIS A 159 6.49 -1.52 0.17
CA HIS A 159 7.60 -0.55 0.22
C HIS A 159 7.37 0.58 1.23
N HIS A 160 6.15 0.73 1.76
CA HIS A 160 5.85 1.60 2.88
C HIS A 160 6.03 0.93 4.26
N CYS A 161 6.38 -0.37 4.31
CA CYS A 161 6.45 -1.14 5.55
C CYS A 161 7.86 -1.67 5.81
N TYR A 162 8.70 -0.89 6.44
CA TYR A 162 10.08 -1.27 6.79
C TYR A 162 10.51 -0.70 8.15
N ARG A 163 11.59 -1.25 8.70
CA ARG A 163 12.28 -0.65 9.84
C ARG A 163 13.38 0.28 9.35
N ARG A 164 13.46 1.46 9.96
CA ARG A 164 14.61 2.33 9.75
C ARG A 164 15.89 1.63 10.23
N LYS A 165 16.99 1.83 9.51
CA LYS A 165 18.30 1.35 9.93
C LYS A 165 18.73 2.13 11.19
N PRO A 166 19.10 1.46 12.31
CA PRO A 166 19.41 2.12 13.57
C PRO A 166 20.57 3.12 13.47
N ASP A 167 21.62 2.78 12.75
CA ASP A 167 22.85 3.56 12.57
C ASP A 167 22.90 4.26 11.19
N GLY A 168 21.76 4.42 10.53
CA GLY A 168 21.70 5.07 9.23
C GLY A 168 22.02 6.56 9.36
N GLU A 169 22.93 7.06 8.54
CA GLU A 169 23.22 8.49 8.45
C GLU A 169 21.94 9.23 8.04
N ASP A 170 21.61 10.30 8.77
CA ASP A 170 20.58 11.22 8.35
C ASP A 170 21.10 11.97 7.13
N GLU A 171 20.54 11.67 5.97
CA GLU A 171 20.76 12.51 4.80
C GLU A 171 20.42 13.96 5.18
N THR A 172 21.29 14.91 4.81
CA THR A 172 21.05 16.35 5.03
C THR A 172 19.93 16.84 4.11
N LEU A 173 18.69 16.46 4.47
CA LEU A 173 17.49 16.84 3.74
C LEU A 173 17.05 18.24 4.15
N THR A 174 16.68 19.06 3.19
CA THR A 174 16.20 20.42 3.41
C THR A 174 14.81 20.62 2.78
N GLY A 175 14.07 21.58 3.30
CA GLY A 175 12.77 21.97 2.72
C GLY A 175 11.74 20.85 2.66
N ASP A 176 11.07 20.76 1.51
CA ASP A 176 9.97 19.81 1.28
C ASP A 176 10.41 18.34 1.35
N ASP A 177 11.63 18.04 0.90
CA ASP A 177 12.20 16.67 0.94
C ASP A 177 12.29 16.14 2.37
N ARG A 178 12.64 17.01 3.33
CA ARG A 178 12.70 16.64 4.77
C ARG A 178 11.31 16.33 5.32
N VAL A 179 10.31 17.10 4.93
CA VAL A 179 8.92 16.90 5.38
C VAL A 179 8.39 15.58 4.84
N GLU A 180 8.64 15.30 3.56
CA GLU A 180 8.22 14.07 2.91
C GLU A 180 8.90 12.83 3.51
N ALA A 181 10.22 12.88 3.71
CA ALA A 181 10.97 11.79 4.34
C ALA A 181 10.45 11.47 5.74
N LYS A 182 10.17 12.50 6.56
CA LYS A 182 9.56 12.30 7.89
C LYS A 182 8.17 11.68 7.84
N SER A 183 7.34 12.09 6.86
CA SER A 183 6.02 11.49 6.68
C SER A 183 6.12 10.01 6.34
N ARG A 184 7.02 9.64 5.42
CA ARG A 184 7.27 8.24 5.03
C ARG A 184 7.83 7.40 6.19
N GLU A 185 8.73 7.96 6.98
CA GLU A 185 9.27 7.31 8.18
C GLU A 185 8.17 7.02 9.20
N GLU A 186 7.29 7.99 9.46
CA GLU A 186 6.18 7.82 10.38
C GLU A 186 5.18 6.76 9.88
N GLU A 187 4.86 6.74 8.59
CA GLU A 187 4.04 5.72 7.96
C GLU A 187 4.64 4.33 8.14
N ALA A 188 5.92 4.16 7.83
CA ALA A 188 6.63 2.92 7.96
C ALA A 188 6.67 2.44 9.42
N ARG A 189 6.90 3.36 10.35
CA ARG A 189 6.92 3.10 11.80
C ARG A 189 5.57 2.61 12.30
N ILE A 190 4.48 3.27 11.93
CA ILE A 190 3.12 2.87 12.35
C ILE A 190 2.81 1.47 11.80
N TRP A 191 3.11 1.23 10.55
CA TRP A 191 2.79 -0.03 9.89
C TRP A 191 3.56 -1.20 10.51
N ILE A 192 4.88 -1.09 10.61
CA ILE A 192 5.71 -2.18 11.15
C ILE A 192 5.40 -2.45 12.63
N SER A 193 5.24 -1.40 13.45
CA SER A 193 4.89 -1.54 14.86
C SER A 193 3.51 -2.20 15.05
N GLY A 194 2.57 -1.91 14.15
CA GLY A 194 1.27 -2.57 14.12
C GLY A 194 1.38 -4.07 13.88
N ILE A 195 2.19 -4.48 12.91
CA ILE A 195 2.43 -5.91 12.62
C ILE A 195 3.15 -6.60 13.79
N GLU A 196 4.12 -5.93 14.41
CA GLU A 196 4.80 -6.44 15.61
C GLU A 196 3.83 -6.69 16.78
N ALA A 197 2.93 -5.74 17.03
CA ALA A 197 1.89 -5.89 18.04
C ALA A 197 0.92 -7.04 17.71
N VAL A 198 0.51 -7.18 16.44
CA VAL A 198 -0.31 -8.31 15.97
C VAL A 198 0.42 -9.63 16.21
N LYS A 199 1.70 -9.70 15.86
CA LYS A 199 2.50 -10.90 16.09
C LYS A 199 2.60 -11.24 17.57
N ALA A 200 2.88 -10.27 18.43
CA ALA A 200 3.00 -10.49 19.87
C ALA A 200 1.71 -11.03 20.49
N LYS A 201 0.55 -10.58 20.00
CA LYS A 201 -0.75 -10.91 20.60
C LYS A 201 -1.44 -12.12 19.97
N ILE A 202 -1.45 -12.21 18.65
CA ILE A 202 -2.20 -13.22 17.88
C ILE A 202 -1.24 -14.30 17.36
N GLY A 203 0.02 -13.92 17.08
CA GLY A 203 0.98 -14.73 16.37
C GLY A 203 0.84 -14.57 14.85
N VAL A 204 1.97 -14.45 14.18
CA VAL A 204 2.06 -14.35 12.72
C VAL A 204 2.92 -15.47 12.20
N LYS A 205 2.39 -16.26 11.27
CA LYS A 205 3.05 -17.42 10.68
C LYS A 205 3.99 -17.04 9.55
N ALA A 206 3.50 -16.18 8.66
CA ALA A 206 4.24 -15.64 7.53
C ALA A 206 3.72 -14.25 7.18
N ILE A 207 4.58 -13.44 6.61
CA ILE A 207 4.27 -12.11 6.07
C ILE A 207 4.70 -12.12 4.62
N TYR A 208 3.76 -11.93 3.73
CA TYR A 208 4.02 -11.79 2.30
C TYR A 208 3.89 -10.32 1.91
N ASP A 209 5.01 -9.76 1.47
CA ASP A 209 5.13 -8.37 1.05
C ASP A 209 5.01 -8.28 -0.47
N LEU A 210 4.00 -7.58 -0.96
CA LEU A 210 3.81 -7.39 -2.39
C LEU A 210 4.04 -5.92 -2.75
N SER A 211 4.93 -5.69 -3.70
CA SER A 211 5.20 -4.34 -4.20
C SER A 211 5.74 -4.37 -5.62
N ALA A 212 5.46 -3.32 -6.40
CA ALA A 212 6.14 -3.10 -7.67
C ALA A 212 7.57 -2.61 -7.46
N THR A 213 7.81 -1.94 -6.34
CA THR A 213 9.05 -1.23 -6.00
C THR A 213 9.47 -1.54 -4.56
N PRO A 214 9.82 -2.79 -4.21
CA PRO A 214 10.21 -3.16 -2.85
C PRO A 214 11.63 -2.65 -2.53
N PHE A 215 11.79 -1.33 -2.60
CA PHE A 215 13.03 -0.62 -2.32
C PHE A 215 12.89 0.21 -1.05
N PHE A 216 14.00 0.41 -0.36
CA PHE A 216 14.05 1.39 0.71
C PHE A 216 13.91 2.80 0.15
N LEU A 217 13.03 3.55 0.79
CA LEU A 217 12.76 4.94 0.42
C LEU A 217 13.75 5.88 1.12
N ARG A 218 13.88 7.07 0.59
CA ARG A 218 14.68 8.15 1.15
C ARG A 218 14.26 8.43 2.60
N GLY A 219 15.22 8.58 3.51
CA GLY A 219 14.98 8.75 4.95
C GLY A 219 14.87 7.44 5.73
N SER A 220 15.01 6.28 5.08
CA SER A 220 14.99 4.96 5.74
C SER A 220 16.27 4.61 6.50
N GLY A 221 17.34 5.40 6.33
CA GLY A 221 18.69 5.08 6.81
C GLY A 221 19.45 4.07 5.93
N TYR A 222 18.82 3.60 4.86
CA TYR A 222 19.45 2.85 3.77
C TYR A 222 19.61 3.76 2.55
N PRO A 223 20.58 3.50 1.66
CA PRO A 223 20.65 4.21 0.38
C PRO A 223 19.33 4.07 -0.39
N GLU A 224 18.82 5.19 -0.91
CA GLU A 224 17.57 5.20 -1.69
C GLU A 224 17.66 4.23 -2.87
N GLY A 225 16.59 3.46 -3.11
CA GLY A 225 16.55 2.47 -4.19
C GLY A 225 17.25 1.14 -3.88
N THR A 226 17.75 0.94 -2.66
CA THR A 226 18.25 -0.38 -2.25
C THR A 226 17.09 -1.36 -2.16
N LEU A 227 17.19 -2.49 -2.88
CA LEU A 227 16.19 -3.57 -2.86
C LEU A 227 16.10 -4.19 -1.47
N PHE A 228 14.89 -4.53 -1.05
CA PHE A 228 14.70 -5.27 0.19
C PHE A 228 15.45 -6.61 0.14
N PRO A 229 16.33 -6.93 1.10
CA PRO A 229 17.15 -8.13 1.03
C PRO A 229 16.38 -9.45 1.23
N TRP A 230 15.08 -9.40 1.56
CA TRP A 230 14.20 -10.56 1.68
C TRP A 230 13.29 -10.77 0.46
N VAL A 231 13.61 -10.15 -0.70
CA VAL A 231 12.92 -10.36 -1.98
C VAL A 231 13.27 -11.72 -2.56
N VAL A 232 12.24 -12.48 -2.96
CA VAL A 232 12.38 -13.83 -3.53
C VAL A 232 12.02 -13.91 -5.01
N SER A 233 11.38 -12.88 -5.56
CA SER A 233 11.05 -12.80 -6.98
C SER A 233 11.25 -11.39 -7.49
N ASP A 234 11.73 -11.27 -8.72
CA ASP A 234 11.94 -9.99 -9.40
C ASP A 234 11.25 -10.02 -10.77
N PHE A 235 10.02 -9.48 -10.81
CA PHE A 235 9.30 -9.22 -12.05
C PHE A 235 9.16 -7.71 -12.22
N SER A 236 10.08 -7.13 -12.96
CA SER A 236 10.23 -5.68 -13.12
C SER A 236 9.20 -5.11 -14.10
N LEU A 237 9.18 -3.77 -14.20
CA LEU A 237 8.38 -3.09 -15.22
C LEU A 237 8.85 -3.44 -16.64
N ILE A 238 10.15 -3.65 -16.83
CA ILE A 238 10.73 -4.02 -18.13
C ILE A 238 10.21 -5.42 -18.53
N ASP A 239 10.27 -6.39 -17.61
CA ASP A 239 9.74 -7.72 -17.86
C ASP A 239 8.25 -7.69 -18.21
N ALA A 240 7.47 -6.84 -17.54
CA ALA A 240 6.04 -6.69 -17.81
C ALA A 240 5.75 -6.03 -19.17
N ILE A 241 6.62 -5.13 -19.62
CA ILE A 241 6.54 -4.53 -20.97
C ILE A 241 6.91 -5.57 -22.03
N GLU A 242 8.00 -6.30 -21.83
CA GLU A 242 8.46 -7.36 -22.74
C GLU A 242 7.44 -8.49 -22.87
N ALA A 243 6.78 -8.83 -21.75
CA ALA A 243 5.69 -9.82 -21.72
C ALA A 243 4.36 -9.27 -22.30
N GLY A 244 4.30 -8.02 -22.74
CA GLY A 244 3.08 -7.40 -23.28
C GLY A 244 1.98 -7.13 -22.25
N ILE A 245 2.27 -7.25 -20.96
CA ILE A 245 1.31 -7.00 -19.86
C ILE A 245 1.10 -5.50 -19.65
N VAL A 246 2.16 -4.72 -19.79
CA VAL A 246 2.15 -3.27 -19.59
C VAL A 246 2.56 -2.58 -20.89
N LYS A 247 1.84 -1.52 -21.26
CA LYS A 247 2.20 -0.69 -22.42
C LYS A 247 3.50 0.05 -22.14
N VAL A 248 4.32 0.22 -23.18
CA VAL A 248 5.52 1.07 -23.11
C VAL A 248 5.10 2.48 -22.71
N PRO A 249 5.63 3.04 -21.61
CA PRO A 249 5.36 4.43 -21.25
C PRO A 249 5.92 5.35 -22.32
N ARG A 250 5.07 6.22 -22.85
CA ARG A 250 5.47 7.23 -23.81
C ARG A 250 5.70 8.53 -23.08
N VAL A 251 6.95 8.97 -23.03
CA VAL A 251 7.31 10.28 -22.48
C VAL A 251 7.55 11.21 -23.68
N PRO A 252 6.85 12.35 -23.80
CA PRO A 252 7.12 13.31 -24.85
C PRO A 252 8.53 13.88 -24.65
N VAL A 253 9.41 13.62 -25.62
CA VAL A 253 10.80 14.09 -25.60
C VAL A 253 10.89 15.56 -26.09
N ALA A 254 9.95 15.93 -26.97
CA ALA A 254 9.82 17.30 -27.48
C ALA A 254 8.33 17.67 -27.52
N ASP A 255 8.02 18.89 -27.11
CA ASP A 255 6.70 19.45 -27.26
C ASP A 255 6.60 20.07 -28.66
N ASN A 256 6.21 19.22 -29.64
CA ASN A 256 6.04 19.66 -31.04
C ASN A 256 4.69 20.39 -31.25
N SER A 257 3.89 20.58 -30.20
CA SER A 257 2.63 21.33 -30.27
C SER A 257 2.84 22.84 -30.31
N MET A 258 4.10 23.30 -30.22
CA MET A 258 4.44 24.72 -30.21
C MET A 258 4.72 25.23 -31.60
N THR A 259 3.67 25.56 -32.34
CA THR A 259 3.70 26.56 -33.38
C THR A 259 2.74 27.68 -32.98
N GLY A 260 3.27 28.78 -32.41
CA GLY A 260 2.48 29.95 -32.04
C GLY A 260 1.89 29.93 -30.61
N ASP A 261 0.77 30.59 -30.40
CA ASP A 261 0.13 30.90 -29.11
C ASP A 261 -0.45 29.68 -28.35
N GLN A 262 -0.06 28.46 -28.65
CA GLN A 262 -0.58 27.29 -27.95
C GLN A 262 0.18 27.03 -26.65
N PRO A 263 -0.54 26.70 -25.53
CA PRO A 263 0.10 26.45 -24.27
C PRO A 263 0.93 25.17 -24.30
N THR A 264 2.17 25.23 -23.83
CA THR A 264 3.00 24.05 -23.63
C THR A 264 2.62 23.37 -22.31
N TYR A 265 2.54 22.04 -22.30
CA TYR A 265 2.25 21.26 -21.09
C TYR A 265 3.52 20.76 -20.39
N ARG A 266 4.70 21.06 -20.95
CA ARG A 266 5.98 20.77 -20.34
C ARG A 266 6.14 21.59 -19.05
N ASP A 267 6.54 20.93 -17.99
CA ASP A 267 6.72 21.52 -16.65
C ASP A 267 5.47 22.26 -16.14
N LEU A 268 4.28 21.82 -16.55
CA LEU A 268 3.00 22.45 -16.24
C LEU A 268 2.85 22.69 -14.73
N TRP A 269 3.17 21.68 -13.89
CA TRP A 269 3.09 21.80 -12.44
C TRP A 269 3.93 22.96 -11.89
N LEU A 270 5.17 23.12 -12.35
CA LEU A 270 6.04 24.20 -11.89
C LEU A 270 5.47 25.58 -12.18
N ARG A 271 4.72 25.71 -13.27
CA ARG A 271 4.12 26.99 -13.68
C ARG A 271 2.83 27.32 -12.94
N ILE A 272 1.99 26.31 -12.68
CA ILE A 272 0.65 26.54 -12.11
C ILE A 272 0.55 26.34 -10.61
N ARG A 273 1.57 25.76 -9.96
CA ARG A 273 1.53 25.40 -8.53
C ARG A 273 1.24 26.57 -7.58
N GLU A 274 1.60 27.79 -7.98
CA GLU A 274 1.37 28.97 -7.16
C GLU A 274 -0.06 29.51 -7.32
N ASP A 275 -0.70 29.23 -8.45
CA ASP A 275 -2.07 29.64 -8.77
C ASP A 275 -3.11 28.65 -8.25
N LEU A 276 -2.69 27.48 -7.79
CA LEU A 276 -3.57 26.48 -7.23
C LEU A 276 -3.94 26.82 -5.77
N PRO A 277 -5.19 26.54 -5.35
CA PRO A 277 -5.63 26.80 -3.99
C PRO A 277 -4.80 26.00 -2.98
N LYS A 278 -4.14 26.68 -2.03
CA LYS A 278 -3.37 26.05 -0.96
C LYS A 278 -4.32 25.49 0.11
N LYS A 279 -4.10 24.26 0.55
CA LYS A 279 -4.88 23.61 1.61
C LYS A 279 -4.91 24.48 2.88
N GLY A 280 -6.10 24.91 3.28
CA GLY A 280 -6.31 25.70 4.52
C GLY A 280 -6.58 27.20 4.33
N ARG A 281 -6.49 27.77 3.14
CA ARG A 281 -7.09 29.08 2.88
C ARG A 281 -8.58 28.91 2.67
N LYS A 282 -9.40 29.52 3.53
CA LYS A 282 -10.82 29.71 3.28
C LYS A 282 -10.91 30.50 1.97
N THR A 283 -11.45 29.88 0.93
CA THR A 283 -11.94 30.63 -0.23
C THR A 283 -13.10 31.45 0.27
N ASP A 284 -13.02 32.77 0.14
CA ASP A 284 -13.99 33.74 0.70
C ASP A 284 -15.38 33.69 0.06
N GLU A 285 -15.69 32.66 -0.73
CA GLU A 285 -17.01 32.38 -1.23
C GLU A 285 -17.39 30.93 -0.94
N ALA A 286 -18.21 30.76 0.09
CA ALA A 286 -18.82 29.49 0.42
C ALA A 286 -19.67 29.01 -0.78
N GLY A 287 -19.18 28.02 -1.54
CA GLY A 287 -19.91 27.34 -2.60
C GLY A 287 -19.42 27.59 -4.03
N GLY A 288 -18.38 28.35 -4.26
CA GLY A 288 -17.79 28.56 -5.60
C GLY A 288 -16.91 27.37 -6.05
N GLU A 289 -17.09 26.92 -7.29
CA GLU A 289 -16.14 25.97 -7.89
C GLU A 289 -14.74 26.58 -7.95
N PRO A 290 -13.67 25.82 -7.64
CA PRO A 290 -12.31 26.34 -7.70
C PRO A 290 -11.96 26.74 -9.14
N LYS A 291 -11.52 28.00 -9.33
CA LYS A 291 -11.03 28.46 -10.63
C LYS A 291 -9.72 27.74 -10.97
N LEU A 292 -9.76 26.94 -12.01
CA LEU A 292 -8.57 26.25 -12.52
C LEU A 292 -7.74 27.22 -13.36
N PRO A 293 -6.39 27.21 -13.26
CA PRO A 293 -5.51 27.92 -14.17
C PRO A 293 -5.79 27.58 -15.64
N VAL A 294 -5.67 28.57 -16.53
CA VAL A 294 -5.99 28.42 -17.97
C VAL A 294 -5.17 27.29 -18.62
N GLU A 295 -3.89 27.19 -18.26
CA GLU A 295 -2.99 26.13 -18.75
C GLU A 295 -3.47 24.75 -18.30
N LEU A 296 -3.95 24.61 -17.07
CA LEU A 296 -4.49 23.33 -16.57
C LEU A 296 -5.77 22.96 -17.31
N GLN A 297 -6.66 23.93 -17.56
CA GLN A 297 -7.87 23.70 -18.35
C GLN A 297 -7.53 23.23 -19.76
N GLY A 298 -6.56 23.89 -20.42
CA GLY A 298 -6.08 23.51 -21.73
C GLY A 298 -5.48 22.11 -21.77
N ALA A 299 -4.71 21.74 -20.76
CA ALA A 299 -4.15 20.39 -20.62
C ALA A 299 -5.21 19.32 -20.46
N LEU A 300 -6.23 19.57 -19.62
CA LEU A 300 -7.36 18.67 -19.42
C LEU A 300 -8.19 18.49 -20.67
N LEU A 301 -8.46 19.59 -21.41
CA LEU A 301 -9.18 19.54 -22.69
C LEU A 301 -8.41 18.75 -23.75
N SER A 302 -7.10 18.95 -23.84
CA SER A 302 -6.23 18.19 -24.75
C SER A 302 -6.21 16.70 -24.41
N LEU A 303 -6.12 16.35 -23.13
CA LEU A 303 -6.18 14.98 -22.66
C LEU A 303 -7.52 14.32 -23.00
N TYR A 304 -8.62 15.03 -22.76
CA TYR A 304 -9.97 14.56 -23.08
C TYR A 304 -10.16 14.36 -24.58
N GLY A 305 -9.74 15.31 -25.40
CA GLY A 305 -9.84 15.21 -26.85
C GLY A 305 -9.05 14.02 -27.43
N ASN A 306 -7.86 13.76 -26.87
CA ASN A 306 -7.09 12.56 -27.21
C ASN A 306 -7.82 11.27 -26.80
N TYR A 307 -8.38 11.24 -25.60
CA TYR A 307 -9.16 10.10 -25.12
C TYR A 307 -10.36 9.83 -26.06
N GLU A 308 -11.17 10.86 -26.35
CA GLU A 308 -12.34 10.75 -27.23
C GLU A 308 -11.95 10.25 -28.63
N LYS A 309 -10.87 10.78 -29.21
CA LYS A 309 -10.35 10.33 -30.51
C LYS A 309 -10.03 8.84 -30.52
N TYR A 310 -9.29 8.36 -29.53
CA TYR A 310 -8.90 6.96 -29.45
C TYR A 310 -10.07 6.05 -29.06
N TYR A 311 -11.01 6.53 -28.25
CA TYR A 311 -12.23 5.79 -27.94
C TYR A 311 -13.08 5.57 -29.20
N ARG A 312 -13.29 6.59 -30.00
CA ARG A 312 -14.02 6.48 -31.30
C ARG A 312 -13.32 5.55 -32.28
N LEU A 313 -12.01 5.61 -32.37
CA LEU A 313 -11.22 4.68 -33.19
C LEU A 313 -11.36 3.25 -32.72
N TRP A 314 -11.41 3.04 -31.42
CA TRP A 314 -11.62 1.72 -30.84
C TRP A 314 -13.02 1.21 -31.12
N GLU A 315 -14.05 2.02 -30.96
CA GLU A 315 -15.45 1.65 -31.35
C GLU A 315 -15.57 1.24 -32.82
N GLN A 316 -14.93 1.99 -33.71
CA GLN A 316 -14.94 1.70 -35.15
C GLN A 316 -14.19 0.42 -35.53
N ASN A 317 -13.24 -0.04 -34.74
CA ASN A 317 -12.46 -1.25 -34.98
C ASN A 317 -12.88 -2.44 -34.09
N ALA A 318 -13.92 -2.27 -33.26
CA ALA A 318 -14.43 -3.33 -32.38
C ALA A 318 -15.48 -4.25 -33.06
N GLU A 319 -15.83 -3.98 -34.33
CA GLU A 319 -16.59 -4.88 -35.21
C GLU A 319 -15.62 -5.76 -36.04
#